data_2e4fc495e7319a337550d572ebe35e24
#
_entry.id   2e4fc495e7319a337550d572ebe35e24
#
_cell.length_a   1.000
_cell.length_b   1.000
_cell.length_c   1.000
_cell.angle_alpha   90.00
_cell.angle_beta   90.00
_cell.angle_gamma   90.00
#
_symmetry.space_group_name_H-M   'P 1'
#
loop_
_entity.id
_entity.type
_entity.pdbx_description
1 polymer ?
#
loop_
_entity_poly.entity_id
_entity_poly.type
_entity_poly.pdbx_seq_one_letter_code
_entity_poly.pdbx_strand_id
1 'polypeptide(L)' 'MIGIIVAGHGNFASGITSMLELVVGKPENYEYIDFLQGESQEALENDFREKLNNLKDCEKIVIM' A
#
# COMPACT_ATOMS: atom_id res chain seq x y z
N MET A 1 -7.75 -6.13 -14.11
CA MET A 1 -7.91 -5.31 -12.89
C MET A 1 -6.63 -4.59 -12.59
N ILE A 2 -6.73 -3.41 -12.04
CA ILE A 2 -5.56 -2.60 -11.70
C ILE A 2 -5.40 -2.60 -10.18
N GLY A 3 -4.19 -2.92 -9.72
CA GLY A 3 -3.84 -2.85 -8.32
C GLY A 3 -3.13 -1.55 -8.00
N ILE A 4 -3.31 -1.04 -6.80
CA ILE A 4 -2.68 0.20 -6.37
C ILE A 4 -1.95 -0.02 -5.05
N ILE A 5 -0.69 0.43 -4.96
CA ILE A 5 0.07 0.42 -3.72
C ILE A 5 0.45 1.86 -3.39
N VAL A 6 0.09 2.31 -2.20
CA VAL A 6 0.50 3.63 -1.71
C VAL A 6 1.54 3.43 -0.62
N ALA A 7 2.70 4.05 -0.77
CA ALA A 7 3.77 3.94 0.20
C ALA A 7 4.27 5.33 0.60
N GLY A 8 4.63 5.49 1.87
CA GLY A 8 5.13 6.77 2.33
C GLY A 8 5.70 6.70 3.73
N HIS A 9 6.40 7.75 4.13
CA HIS A 9 7.01 7.85 5.45
C HIS A 9 5.96 8.09 6.53
N GLY A 10 6.21 7.56 7.71
CA GLY A 10 5.32 7.73 8.84
C GLY A 10 3.96 7.13 8.54
N ASN A 11 2.91 7.85 8.87
CA ASN A 11 1.53 7.38 8.68
C ASN A 11 0.87 7.96 7.42
N PHE A 12 1.68 8.37 6.45
CA PHE A 12 1.16 8.99 5.23
C PHE A 12 0.22 8.07 4.47
N ALA A 13 0.67 6.83 4.22
CA ALA A 13 -0.12 5.90 3.43
C ALA A 13 -1.40 5.48 4.16
N SER A 14 -1.32 5.19 5.46
CA SER A 14 -2.52 4.85 6.22
C SER A 14 -3.45 6.04 6.38
N GLY A 15 -2.92 7.26 6.47
CA GLY A 15 -3.74 8.46 6.54
C GLY A 15 -4.57 8.68 5.28
N ILE A 16 -3.94 8.56 4.12
CA ILE A 16 -4.64 8.68 2.85
C ILE A 16 -5.68 7.57 2.70
N THR A 17 -5.32 6.35 3.07
CA THR A 17 -6.22 5.20 3.00
C THR A 17 -7.45 5.42 3.86
N SER A 18 -7.25 5.96 5.07
CA SER A 18 -8.36 6.26 5.97
C SER A 18 -9.34 7.26 5.35
N MET A 19 -8.80 8.28 4.68
CA MET A 19 -9.64 9.27 4.01
C MET A 19 -10.43 8.65 2.86
N LEU A 20 -9.79 7.79 2.07
CA LEU A 20 -10.46 7.12 0.96
C LEU A 20 -11.59 6.24 1.45
N GLU A 21 -11.40 5.53 2.55
CA GLU A 21 -12.43 4.66 3.12
C GLU A 21 -13.65 5.45 3.56
N LEU A 22 -13.44 6.68 4.03
CA LEU A 22 -14.56 7.54 4.44
C LEU A 22 -15.34 8.10 3.25
N VAL A 23 -14.66 8.37 2.14
CA VAL A 23 -15.27 9.03 0.99
C VAL A 23 -15.88 8.05 0.00
N VAL A 24 -15.15 7.00 -0.35
CA VAL A 24 -15.55 6.07 -1.42
C VAL A 24 -15.67 4.63 -0.95
N GLY A 25 -15.45 4.35 0.32
CA GLY A 25 -15.41 3.01 0.84
C GLY A 25 -14.06 2.36 0.57
N LYS A 26 -13.90 1.12 1.03
CA LYS A 26 -12.62 0.42 0.89
C LYS A 26 -12.39 0.02 -0.57
N PRO A 27 -11.35 0.53 -1.23
CA PRO A 27 -11.05 0.16 -2.61
C PRO A 27 -10.63 -1.30 -2.73
N GLU A 28 -11.02 -1.95 -3.83
CA GLU A 28 -10.56 -3.29 -4.14
C GLU A 28 -9.16 -3.23 -4.74
N ASN A 29 -8.38 -4.29 -4.53
CA ASN A 29 -7.02 -4.41 -5.07
C ASN A 29 -6.14 -3.21 -4.69
N TYR A 30 -6.27 -2.79 -3.44
CA TYR A 30 -5.55 -1.65 -2.90
C TYR A 30 -4.76 -2.09 -1.68
N GLU A 31 -3.48 -1.71 -1.64
CA GLU A 31 -2.61 -1.96 -0.50
C GLU A 31 -1.88 -0.69 -0.12
N TYR A 32 -1.46 -0.59 1.13
CA TYR A 32 -0.67 0.56 1.55
C TYR A 32 0.47 0.11 2.46
N ILE A 33 1.53 0.91 2.48
CA ILE A 33 2.71 0.64 3.30
C ILE A 33 3.13 1.94 3.99
N ASP A 34 3.16 1.92 5.32
CA ASP A 34 3.73 3.00 6.10
C ASP A 34 5.19 2.66 6.40
N PHE A 35 6.11 3.56 6.03
CA PHE A 35 7.51 3.43 6.39
C PHE A 35 7.71 4.12 7.72
N LEU A 36 7.68 3.37 8.80
CA LEU A 36 7.79 3.91 10.14
C LEU A 36 9.25 4.19 10.49
N GLN A 37 9.44 5.18 11.36
CA GLN A 37 10.78 5.51 11.81
C GLN A 37 11.38 4.32 12.55
N GLY A 38 12.63 3.99 12.22
CA GLY A 38 13.31 2.84 12.81
C GLY A 38 13.14 1.54 12.08
N GLU A 39 12.27 1.48 11.07
CA GLU A 39 12.16 0.29 10.23
C GLU A 39 13.39 0.13 9.37
N SER A 40 13.84 -1.11 9.20
CA SER A 40 14.96 -1.41 8.33
C SER A 40 14.52 -1.48 6.87
N GLN A 41 15.49 -1.34 5.96
CA GLN A 41 15.23 -1.49 4.54
C GLN A 41 14.72 -2.89 4.22
N GLU A 42 15.22 -3.89 4.93
CA GLU A 42 14.78 -5.26 4.76
C GLU A 42 13.31 -5.44 5.12
N ALA A 43 12.87 -4.81 6.20
CA ALA A 43 11.46 -4.87 6.60
C ALA A 43 10.57 -4.23 5.53
N LEU A 44 11.01 -3.11 4.95
CA LEU A 44 10.29 -2.44 3.88
C LEU A 44 10.19 -3.33 2.64
N GLU A 45 11.28 -3.97 2.26
CA GLU A 45 11.29 -4.88 1.12
C GLU A 45 10.33 -6.05 1.32
N ASN A 46 10.30 -6.60 2.53
CA ASN A 46 9.39 -7.69 2.83
C ASN A 46 7.94 -7.25 2.76
N ASP A 47 7.63 -6.05 3.24
CA ASP A 47 6.28 -5.49 3.15
C ASP A 47 5.87 -5.29 1.70
N PHE A 48 6.75 -4.75 0.87
CA PHE A 48 6.48 -4.58 -0.55
C PHE A 48 6.21 -5.91 -1.24
N ARG A 49 7.03 -6.90 -0.93
CA ARG A 49 6.88 -8.23 -1.54
C ARG A 49 5.54 -8.84 -1.18
N GLU A 50 5.14 -8.71 0.08
CA GLU A 50 3.85 -9.21 0.54
C GLU A 50 2.70 -8.50 -0.16
N LYS A 51 2.77 -7.17 -0.27
CA LYS A 51 1.72 -6.39 -0.92
C LYS A 51 1.61 -6.71 -2.41
N LEU A 52 2.75 -6.87 -3.08
CA LEU A 52 2.76 -7.27 -4.48
C LEU A 52 2.15 -8.66 -4.67
N ASN A 53 2.43 -9.57 -3.75
CA ASN A 53 1.84 -10.91 -3.81
C ASN A 53 0.33 -10.85 -3.64
N ASN A 54 -0.18 -9.98 -2.79
CA ASN A 54 -1.62 -9.81 -2.60
C ASN A 54 -2.31 -9.30 -3.86
N LEU A 55 -1.56 -8.62 -4.74
CA LEU A 55 -2.08 -8.05 -5.98
C LEU A 55 -1.64 -8.83 -7.22
N LYS A 56 -1.16 -10.04 -7.06
CA LYS A 56 -0.57 -10.82 -8.15
C LYS A 56 -1.53 -11.11 -9.29
N ASP A 57 -2.82 -11.11 -9.02
CA ASP A 57 -3.85 -11.38 -10.03
C ASP A 57 -4.24 -10.14 -10.81
N CYS A 58 -3.66 -8.98 -10.47
CA CYS A 58 -3.92 -7.75 -11.18
C CYS A 58 -3.08 -7.67 -12.44
N GLU A 59 -3.68 -7.22 -13.54
CA GLU A 59 -2.97 -7.06 -14.81
C GLU A 59 -1.92 -5.97 -14.73
N LYS A 60 -2.16 -4.98 -13.87
CA LYS A 60 -1.30 -3.81 -13.76
C LYS A 60 -1.30 -3.34 -12.33
N ILE A 61 -0.14 -2.94 -11.83
CA ILE A 61 0.00 -2.40 -10.48
C ILE A 61 0.59 -1.00 -10.57
N VAL A 62 -0.07 -0.04 -9.92
CA VAL A 62 0.41 1.34 -9.84
C VAL A 62 0.94 1.58 -8.44
N ILE A 63 2.17 2.09 -8.33
CA ILE A 63 2.81 2.39 -7.05
C ILE A 63 2.92 3.90 -6.90
N MET A 64 2.42 4.39 -5.78
CA MET A 64 2.42 5.83 -5.52
C MET A 64 3.15 6.16 -4.22
#